data_385455e837b70d0f8061128d0b402771
#
_entry.id   385455e837b70d0f8061128d0b402771
#
_cell.length_a   1.000
_cell.length_b   1.000
_cell.length_c   1.000
_cell.angle_alpha   90.00
_cell.angle_beta   90.00
_cell.angle_gamma   90.00
#
_symmetry.space_group_name_H-M   'P 1'
#
loop_
_entity.id
_entity.type
_entity.pdbx_description
1 polymer ?
#
loop_
_entity_poly.entity_id
_entity_poly.type
_entity_poly.pdbx_seq_one_letter_code
_entity_poly.pdbx_strand_id
1 'polypeptide(L)'
;MLNTILFFVFIMLALILGTRLNINIGLISLSFAFLLGTTAGGLTPGGVVALFPVPLFFNFMVATFLFGFAQENGTLKKVAEHLLYSCRGAGWLLGLLFFGVSAIVAGLGAGGAAPFFMSAICFSLALQAGIDPLLVSVALWTSSMVGGSMPWTSGYATNVGQLEIYFDLSTSSGYVVDFFTFRGIFYTILYVAMFVLLRGWRVRSSAVSLTRPAPFDTGQRQTLFIILGIIAMIVVPAAAQLLFPNPVTQWISTYCSFQFLAVIGITLNVLLKTADYHRVVQTRIPWDTLLMLSLTGMYMALANSMGVVSYLSDLLQNTIPAHWILPGVVLVMCVLSFFVSGGVVVPMMLPLLSALSSASGMPVGTIYCGMQMGLTASSISPFSQGGAAVLTGCSDESLRRRLIRQQTILAPIFSAVLVFVAILGGFRLVG
;
A
#
# COMPACT_ATOMS: atom_id res chain seq x y z
N MET A 1 27.27 -3.37 19.66
CA MET A 1 27.28 -1.90 19.49
C MET A 1 27.90 -1.47 18.16
N LEU A 2 29.17 -1.79 17.82
CA LEU A 2 29.83 -1.35 16.59
C LEU A 2 29.04 -1.80 15.33
N ASN A 3 28.67 -3.08 15.24
CA ASN A 3 27.93 -3.62 14.10
C ASN A 3 26.57 -2.90 13.90
N THR A 4 25.89 -2.56 14.98
CA THR A 4 24.62 -1.80 14.95
C THR A 4 24.83 -0.39 14.39
N ILE A 5 25.89 0.29 14.85
CA ILE A 5 26.23 1.62 14.34
C ILE A 5 26.56 1.55 12.85
N LEU A 6 27.42 0.60 12.45
CA LEU A 6 27.76 0.40 11.03
C LEU A 6 26.50 0.12 10.18
N PHE A 7 25.63 -0.76 10.66
CA PHE A 7 24.38 -1.08 9.98
C PHE A 7 23.55 0.20 9.70
N PHE A 8 23.30 1.03 10.70
CA PHE A 8 22.51 2.25 10.52
C PHE A 8 23.25 3.33 9.71
N VAL A 9 24.56 3.49 9.89
CA VAL A 9 25.35 4.44 9.11
C VAL A 9 25.28 4.12 7.62
N PHE A 10 25.44 2.85 7.24
CA PHE A 10 25.43 2.45 5.82
C PHE A 10 24.05 2.56 5.17
N ILE A 11 22.97 2.25 5.89
CA ILE A 11 21.63 2.45 5.33
C ILE A 11 21.29 3.94 5.20
N MET A 12 21.68 4.78 6.17
CA MET A 12 21.53 6.22 6.06
C MET A 12 22.37 6.79 4.91
N LEU A 13 23.57 6.26 4.71
CA LEU A 13 24.42 6.64 3.59
C LEU A 13 23.78 6.22 2.25
N ALA A 14 23.17 5.02 2.17
CA ALA A 14 22.43 4.58 0.98
C ALA A 14 21.26 5.52 0.67
N LEU A 15 20.52 5.96 1.68
CA LEU A 15 19.44 6.93 1.56
C LEU A 15 19.96 8.29 1.04
N ILE A 16 21.00 8.82 1.65
CA ILE A 16 21.58 10.13 1.28
C ILE A 16 22.14 10.08 -0.16
N LEU A 17 22.89 9.05 -0.50
CA LEU A 17 23.45 8.89 -1.85
C LEU A 17 22.36 8.66 -2.88
N GLY A 18 21.39 7.78 -2.59
CA GLY A 18 20.28 7.50 -3.50
C GLY A 18 19.45 8.74 -3.81
N THR A 19 19.13 9.53 -2.79
CA THR A 19 18.34 10.76 -2.96
C THR A 19 19.15 11.89 -3.63
N ARG A 20 20.39 12.09 -3.24
CA ARG A 20 21.24 13.16 -3.82
C ARG A 20 21.66 12.88 -5.25
N LEU A 21 21.97 11.63 -5.57
CA LEU A 21 22.43 11.23 -6.90
C LEU A 21 21.28 10.79 -7.81
N ASN A 22 20.05 10.77 -7.30
CA ASN A 22 18.87 10.27 -8.00
C ASN A 22 19.06 8.84 -8.54
N ILE A 23 19.67 7.99 -7.70
CA ILE A 23 19.93 6.57 -7.99
C ILE A 23 18.98 5.73 -7.11
N ASN A 24 18.59 4.56 -7.63
CA ASN A 24 17.79 3.60 -6.87
C ASN A 24 18.54 3.17 -5.60
N ILE A 25 17.92 3.46 -4.42
CA ILE A 25 18.50 3.18 -3.11
C ILE A 25 18.81 1.69 -2.93
N GLY A 26 17.99 0.81 -3.52
CA GLY A 26 18.21 -0.63 -3.49
C GLY A 26 19.54 -1.06 -4.08
N LEU A 27 19.98 -0.45 -5.20
CA LEU A 27 21.27 -0.76 -5.81
C LEU A 27 22.45 -0.41 -4.89
N ILE A 28 22.37 0.72 -4.20
CA ILE A 28 23.39 1.12 -3.23
C ILE A 28 23.33 0.17 -2.01
N SER A 29 22.14 -0.16 -1.53
CA SER A 29 21.92 -1.09 -0.42
C SER A 29 22.48 -2.49 -0.74
N LEU A 30 22.37 -2.95 -1.99
CA LEU A 30 22.96 -4.22 -2.44
C LEU A 30 24.49 -4.23 -2.23
N SER A 31 25.18 -3.18 -2.67
CA SER A 31 26.64 -3.06 -2.50
C SER A 31 27.03 -3.08 -1.03
N PHE A 32 26.27 -2.37 -0.19
CA PHE A 32 26.49 -2.35 1.26
C PHE A 32 26.11 -3.66 1.95
N ALA A 33 25.10 -4.40 1.42
CA ALA A 33 24.79 -5.74 1.90
C ALA A 33 25.97 -6.71 1.71
N PHE A 34 26.60 -6.69 0.55
CA PHE A 34 27.81 -7.49 0.33
C PHE A 34 28.97 -7.05 1.21
N LEU A 35 29.25 -5.74 1.25
CA LEU A 35 30.35 -5.21 2.04
C LEU A 35 30.20 -5.59 3.53
N LEU A 36 29.05 -5.25 4.14
CA LEU A 36 28.83 -5.51 5.57
C LEU A 36 28.60 -6.99 5.89
N GLY A 37 27.88 -7.70 5.01
CA GLY A 37 27.58 -9.11 5.21
C GLY A 37 28.86 -9.96 5.23
N THR A 38 29.82 -9.66 4.37
CA THR A 38 31.09 -10.42 4.29
C THR A 38 32.13 -9.95 5.31
N THR A 39 32.16 -8.67 5.71
CA THR A 39 33.15 -8.14 6.66
C THR A 39 32.70 -8.23 8.10
N ALA A 40 31.55 -7.65 8.43
CA ALA A 40 31.04 -7.54 9.80
C ALA A 40 29.98 -8.61 10.15
N GLY A 41 29.25 -9.12 9.16
CA GLY A 41 28.21 -10.14 9.33
C GLY A 41 28.74 -11.58 9.33
N GLY A 42 30.01 -11.80 8.96
CA GLY A 42 30.63 -13.14 8.91
C GLY A 42 30.03 -14.09 7.87
N LEU A 43 29.30 -13.56 6.86
CA LEU A 43 28.66 -14.34 5.83
C LEU A 43 29.59 -14.56 4.64
N THR A 44 29.44 -15.69 3.96
CA THR A 44 30.03 -15.86 2.62
C THR A 44 29.23 -15.06 1.59
N PRO A 45 29.79 -14.75 0.40
CA PRO A 45 29.04 -14.11 -0.68
C PRO A 45 27.74 -14.86 -1.03
N GLY A 46 27.77 -16.21 -1.05
CA GLY A 46 26.57 -17.04 -1.23
C GLY A 46 25.56 -16.88 -0.09
N GLY A 47 26.04 -16.75 1.15
CA GLY A 47 25.20 -16.47 2.32
C GLY A 47 24.50 -15.11 2.21
N VAL A 48 25.18 -14.08 1.67
CA VAL A 48 24.56 -12.77 1.41
C VAL A 48 23.49 -12.89 0.32
N VAL A 49 23.75 -13.62 -0.77
CA VAL A 49 22.76 -13.86 -1.83
C VAL A 49 21.51 -14.59 -1.28
N ALA A 50 21.70 -15.54 -0.37
CA ALA A 50 20.58 -16.28 0.24
C ALA A 50 19.62 -15.39 1.07
N LEU A 51 20.05 -14.17 1.45
CA LEU A 51 19.20 -13.19 2.10
C LEU A 51 18.22 -12.46 1.15
N PHE A 52 18.32 -12.73 -0.17
CA PHE A 52 17.42 -12.09 -1.13
C PHE A 52 15.97 -12.52 -0.88
N PRO A 53 15.02 -11.58 -0.70
CA PRO A 53 13.65 -11.88 -0.35
C PRO A 53 12.84 -12.35 -1.57
N VAL A 54 13.02 -13.61 -1.96
CA VAL A 54 12.34 -14.23 -3.12
C VAL A 54 10.83 -14.08 -3.05
N PRO A 55 10.14 -14.33 -1.91
CA PRO A 55 8.70 -14.17 -1.82
C PRO A 55 8.25 -12.73 -2.13
N LEU A 56 8.91 -11.73 -1.55
CA LEU A 56 8.62 -10.32 -1.80
C LEU A 56 8.74 -9.97 -3.29
N PHE A 57 9.87 -10.34 -3.90
CA PHE A 57 10.12 -10.08 -5.32
C PHE A 57 9.06 -10.73 -6.21
N PHE A 58 8.81 -12.03 -6.01
CA PHE A 58 7.88 -12.81 -6.83
C PHE A 58 6.43 -12.31 -6.68
N ASN A 59 5.96 -12.15 -5.45
CA ASN A 59 4.59 -11.75 -5.16
C ASN A 59 4.27 -10.37 -5.73
N PHE A 60 5.19 -9.41 -5.54
CA PHE A 60 5.01 -8.05 -6.08
C PHE A 60 5.04 -8.04 -7.62
N MET A 61 5.98 -8.75 -8.22
CA MET A 61 6.11 -8.85 -9.68
C MET A 61 4.84 -9.44 -10.31
N VAL A 62 4.38 -10.58 -9.81
CA VAL A 62 3.21 -11.28 -10.36
C VAL A 62 1.94 -10.45 -10.21
N ALA A 63 1.75 -9.81 -9.03
CA ALA A 63 0.60 -8.94 -8.81
C ALA A 63 0.58 -7.74 -9.76
N THR A 64 1.70 -7.04 -9.88
CA THR A 64 1.79 -5.86 -10.75
C THR A 64 1.69 -6.22 -12.23
N PHE A 65 2.20 -7.39 -12.63
CA PHE A 65 2.09 -7.87 -14.00
C PHE A 65 0.64 -8.21 -14.36
N LEU A 66 -0.07 -8.97 -13.51
CA LEU A 66 -1.49 -9.29 -13.75
C LEU A 66 -2.33 -8.04 -13.95
N PHE A 67 -2.27 -7.12 -12.98
CA PHE A 67 -3.06 -5.88 -13.04
C PHE A 67 -2.53 -4.89 -14.09
N GLY A 68 -1.29 -5.06 -14.53
CA GLY A 68 -0.68 -4.31 -15.62
C GLY A 68 -1.46 -4.44 -16.94
N PHE A 69 -2.03 -5.61 -17.23
CA PHE A 69 -2.90 -5.80 -18.40
C PHE A 69 -4.15 -4.92 -18.35
N ALA A 70 -4.81 -4.86 -17.18
CA ALA A 70 -6.00 -4.02 -16.98
C ALA A 70 -5.70 -2.52 -17.04
N GLN A 71 -4.48 -2.13 -16.65
CA GLN A 71 -4.01 -0.75 -16.79
C GLN A 71 -3.68 -0.41 -18.25
N GLU A 72 -2.97 -1.30 -18.95
CA GLU A 72 -2.51 -1.07 -20.32
C GLU A 72 -3.66 -0.98 -21.31
N ASN A 73 -4.64 -1.88 -21.23
CA ASN A 73 -5.79 -1.86 -22.14
C ASN A 73 -6.93 -0.93 -21.68
N GLY A 74 -6.76 -0.22 -20.57
CA GLY A 74 -7.71 0.76 -20.05
C GLY A 74 -8.95 0.17 -19.37
N THR A 75 -8.97 -1.12 -19.05
CA THR A 75 -10.09 -1.79 -18.36
C THR A 75 -10.47 -1.07 -17.06
N LEU A 76 -9.49 -0.72 -16.22
CA LEU A 76 -9.76 -0.06 -14.92
C LEU A 76 -10.40 1.31 -15.09
N LYS A 77 -9.94 2.11 -16.08
CA LYS A 77 -10.55 3.39 -16.42
C LYS A 77 -11.99 3.21 -16.87
N LYS A 78 -12.24 2.23 -17.74
CA LYS A 78 -13.58 1.93 -18.27
C LYS A 78 -14.55 1.48 -17.18
N VAL A 79 -14.09 0.64 -16.22
CA VAL A 79 -14.88 0.26 -15.03
C VAL A 79 -15.27 1.50 -14.22
N ALA A 80 -14.32 2.41 -13.96
CA ALA A 80 -14.59 3.64 -13.24
C ALA A 80 -15.65 4.51 -13.95
N GLU A 81 -15.52 4.71 -15.28
CA GLU A 81 -16.47 5.48 -16.08
C GLU A 81 -17.90 4.87 -16.01
N HIS A 82 -18.02 3.56 -16.15
CA HIS A 82 -19.33 2.87 -16.09
C HIS A 82 -19.96 2.95 -14.70
N LEU A 83 -19.16 2.76 -13.63
CA LEU A 83 -19.67 2.84 -12.25
C LEU A 83 -20.17 4.26 -11.94
N LEU A 84 -19.41 5.30 -12.29
CA LEU A 84 -19.83 6.69 -12.09
C LEU A 84 -21.08 7.01 -12.90
N TYR A 85 -21.14 6.57 -14.15
CA TYR A 85 -22.32 6.77 -15.01
C TYR A 85 -23.57 6.08 -14.47
N SER A 86 -23.46 4.89 -13.91
CA SER A 86 -24.59 4.16 -13.32
C SER A 86 -25.23 4.90 -12.15
N CYS A 87 -24.46 5.74 -11.47
CA CYS A 87 -24.89 6.51 -10.31
C CYS A 87 -25.33 7.95 -10.64
N ARG A 88 -25.49 8.32 -11.91
CA ARG A 88 -25.78 9.70 -12.35
C ARG A 88 -27.07 10.32 -11.79
N GLY A 89 -28.04 9.51 -11.33
CA GLY A 89 -29.29 9.99 -10.73
C GLY A 89 -29.18 10.36 -9.25
N ALA A 90 -28.07 10.03 -8.58
CA ALA A 90 -27.90 10.16 -7.14
C ALA A 90 -26.91 11.29 -6.80
N GLY A 91 -27.16 12.51 -7.30
CA GLY A 91 -26.23 13.65 -7.15
C GLY A 91 -25.83 13.92 -5.69
N TRP A 92 -26.72 13.75 -4.73
CA TRP A 92 -26.45 13.94 -3.30
C TRP A 92 -25.45 12.89 -2.72
N LEU A 93 -25.31 11.74 -3.38
CA LEU A 93 -24.36 10.71 -3.02
C LEU A 93 -23.01 10.88 -3.74
N LEU A 94 -22.85 11.86 -4.64
CA LEU A 94 -21.69 11.97 -5.50
C LEU A 94 -20.37 12.00 -4.72
N GLY A 95 -20.34 12.67 -3.57
CA GLY A 95 -19.18 12.63 -2.67
C GLY A 95 -18.84 11.22 -2.20
N LEU A 96 -19.84 10.45 -1.76
CA LEU A 96 -19.64 9.04 -1.36
C LEU A 96 -19.26 8.15 -2.53
N LEU A 97 -19.77 8.43 -3.72
CA LEU A 97 -19.46 7.69 -4.95
C LEU A 97 -18.00 7.88 -5.36
N PHE A 98 -17.41 9.05 -5.17
CA PHE A 98 -15.98 9.25 -5.42
C PHE A 98 -15.13 8.30 -4.58
N PHE A 99 -15.48 8.13 -3.30
CA PHE A 99 -14.80 7.17 -2.44
C PHE A 99 -15.08 5.72 -2.86
N GLY A 100 -16.36 5.33 -2.99
CA GLY A 100 -16.76 3.96 -3.27
C GLY A 100 -16.22 3.44 -4.60
N VAL A 101 -16.40 4.22 -5.69
CA VAL A 101 -15.92 3.82 -7.02
C VAL A 101 -14.40 3.74 -7.05
N SER A 102 -13.70 4.70 -6.44
CA SER A 102 -12.25 4.67 -6.38
C SER A 102 -11.74 3.51 -5.52
N ALA A 103 -12.44 3.14 -4.44
CA ALA A 103 -12.11 1.95 -3.63
C ALA A 103 -12.29 0.65 -4.44
N ILE A 104 -13.36 0.54 -5.23
CA ILE A 104 -13.56 -0.60 -6.12
C ILE A 104 -12.45 -0.68 -7.17
N VAL A 105 -12.11 0.43 -7.83
CA VAL A 105 -11.02 0.47 -8.82
C VAL A 105 -9.67 0.12 -8.19
N ALA A 106 -9.40 0.61 -6.99
CA ALA A 106 -8.20 0.24 -6.23
C ALA A 106 -8.19 -1.27 -5.88
N GLY A 107 -9.33 -1.81 -5.45
CA GLY A 107 -9.50 -3.24 -5.14
C GLY A 107 -9.44 -4.15 -6.36
N LEU A 108 -9.82 -3.67 -7.54
CA LEU A 108 -9.65 -4.39 -8.81
C LEU A 108 -8.22 -4.37 -9.35
N GLY A 109 -7.26 -3.88 -8.56
CA GLY A 109 -5.84 -3.98 -8.84
C GLY A 109 -5.12 -2.67 -9.13
N ALA A 110 -5.83 -1.54 -9.20
CA ALA A 110 -5.18 -0.24 -9.32
C ALA A 110 -4.39 0.14 -8.06
N GLY A 111 -4.82 -0.36 -6.87
CA GLY A 111 -4.15 -0.09 -5.60
C GLY A 111 -3.91 1.41 -5.38
N GLY A 112 -2.69 1.76 -5.01
CA GLY A 112 -2.25 3.16 -4.87
C GLY A 112 -2.23 3.97 -6.16
N ALA A 113 -2.38 3.34 -7.34
CA ALA A 113 -2.48 4.04 -8.62
C ALA A 113 -3.92 4.49 -8.96
N ALA A 114 -4.95 4.04 -8.21
CA ALA A 114 -6.33 4.43 -8.46
C ALA A 114 -6.54 5.96 -8.56
N PRO A 115 -5.93 6.80 -7.72
CA PRO A 115 -6.05 8.24 -7.84
C PRO A 115 -5.60 8.80 -9.19
N PHE A 116 -4.58 8.23 -9.85
CA PHE A 116 -4.13 8.69 -11.17
C PHE A 116 -5.22 8.55 -12.25
N PHE A 117 -6.04 7.51 -12.16
CA PHE A 117 -7.12 7.30 -13.14
C PHE A 117 -8.39 8.07 -12.79
N MET A 118 -8.64 8.25 -11.49
CA MET A 118 -9.89 8.81 -10.99
C MET A 118 -9.87 10.33 -10.84
N SER A 119 -8.70 10.92 -10.58
CA SER A 119 -8.60 12.31 -10.16
C SER A 119 -9.19 13.29 -11.17
N ALA A 120 -8.86 13.19 -12.46
CA ALA A 120 -9.35 14.10 -13.47
C ALA A 120 -10.89 14.09 -13.59
N ILE A 121 -11.47 12.87 -13.57
CA ILE A 121 -12.93 12.69 -13.66
C ILE A 121 -13.60 13.21 -12.40
N CYS A 122 -13.11 12.83 -11.21
CA CYS A 122 -13.72 13.23 -9.95
C CYS A 122 -13.62 14.74 -9.69
N PHE A 123 -12.49 15.38 -10.00
CA PHE A 123 -12.37 16.84 -9.88
C PHE A 123 -13.29 17.57 -10.84
N SER A 124 -13.38 17.13 -12.10
CA SER A 124 -14.29 17.73 -13.08
C SER A 124 -15.76 17.65 -12.62
N LEU A 125 -16.19 16.48 -12.13
CA LEU A 125 -17.56 16.28 -11.64
C LEU A 125 -17.84 17.08 -10.35
N ALA A 126 -16.87 17.14 -9.44
CA ALA A 126 -16.99 17.90 -8.20
C ALA A 126 -17.17 19.40 -8.46
N LEU A 127 -16.39 19.97 -9.39
CA LEU A 127 -16.51 21.38 -9.76
C LEU A 127 -17.87 21.67 -10.40
N GLN A 128 -18.38 20.80 -11.28
CA GLN A 128 -19.72 20.93 -11.85
C GLN A 128 -20.81 20.83 -10.78
N ALA A 129 -20.68 19.91 -9.83
CA ALA A 129 -21.63 19.69 -8.75
C ALA A 129 -21.54 20.72 -7.61
N GLY A 130 -20.48 21.54 -7.57
CA GLY A 130 -20.20 22.46 -6.49
C GLY A 130 -19.76 21.79 -5.18
N ILE A 131 -19.19 20.58 -5.27
CA ILE A 131 -18.60 19.85 -4.16
C ILE A 131 -17.19 20.39 -3.89
N ASP A 132 -16.81 20.51 -2.62
CA ASP A 132 -15.46 20.97 -2.26
C ASP A 132 -14.39 20.03 -2.82
N PRO A 133 -13.45 20.51 -3.64
CA PRO A 133 -12.37 19.70 -4.19
C PRO A 133 -11.48 19.04 -3.13
N LEU A 134 -11.40 19.59 -1.91
CA LEU A 134 -10.70 18.95 -0.82
C LEU A 134 -11.33 17.60 -0.44
N LEU A 135 -12.68 17.50 -0.49
CA LEU A 135 -13.38 16.23 -0.26
C LEU A 135 -12.99 15.19 -1.30
N VAL A 136 -12.85 15.58 -2.58
CA VAL A 136 -12.35 14.68 -3.64
C VAL A 136 -10.94 14.19 -3.32
N SER A 137 -10.08 15.10 -2.89
CA SER A 137 -8.70 14.78 -2.53
C SER A 137 -8.64 13.72 -1.42
N VAL A 138 -9.43 13.91 -0.37
CA VAL A 138 -9.52 12.95 0.75
C VAL A 138 -10.18 11.64 0.29
N ALA A 139 -11.24 11.70 -0.53
CA ALA A 139 -11.92 10.53 -1.06
C ALA A 139 -10.97 9.62 -1.83
N LEU A 140 -10.22 10.18 -2.78
CA LEU A 140 -9.31 9.43 -3.64
C LEU A 140 -8.13 8.82 -2.85
N TRP A 141 -7.60 9.58 -1.90
CA TRP A 141 -6.53 9.08 -1.06
C TRP A 141 -7.01 7.96 -0.11
N THR A 142 -8.09 8.18 0.66
CA THR A 142 -8.60 7.18 1.62
C THR A 142 -9.13 5.93 0.92
N SER A 143 -9.80 6.08 -0.22
CA SER A 143 -10.30 4.95 -1.02
C SER A 143 -9.19 4.06 -1.55
N SER A 144 -8.04 4.64 -1.94
CA SER A 144 -6.87 3.86 -2.37
C SER A 144 -6.26 3.04 -1.21
N MET A 145 -6.33 3.59 0.02
CA MET A 145 -5.91 2.86 1.23
C MET A 145 -6.86 1.69 1.53
N VAL A 146 -8.17 1.88 1.38
CA VAL A 146 -9.17 0.84 1.62
C VAL A 146 -9.15 -0.23 0.52
N GLY A 147 -9.28 0.17 -0.75
CA GLY A 147 -9.32 -0.77 -1.87
C GLY A 147 -8.00 -1.50 -2.09
N GLY A 148 -6.86 -0.79 -1.92
CA GLY A 148 -5.53 -1.39 -2.04
C GLY A 148 -5.16 -2.35 -0.90
N SER A 149 -6.05 -2.57 0.07
CA SER A 149 -5.89 -3.51 1.19
C SER A 149 -6.45 -4.91 0.91
N MET A 150 -7.05 -5.14 -0.24
CA MET A 150 -7.67 -6.44 -0.52
C MET A 150 -6.61 -7.55 -0.68
N PRO A 151 -6.89 -8.80 -0.25
CA PRO A 151 -5.91 -9.91 -0.24
C PRO A 151 -5.32 -10.27 -1.61
N TRP A 152 -5.95 -9.86 -2.69
CA TRP A 152 -5.49 -10.10 -4.06
C TRP A 152 -4.75 -8.93 -4.68
N THR A 153 -4.52 -7.84 -3.93
CA THR A 153 -3.83 -6.65 -4.46
C THR A 153 -2.31 -6.74 -4.31
N SER A 154 -1.60 -5.95 -5.12
CA SER A 154 -0.15 -5.81 -4.99
C SER A 154 0.28 -5.27 -3.62
N GLY A 155 -0.57 -4.44 -2.99
CA GLY A 155 -0.33 -3.93 -1.63
C GLY A 155 -0.29 -5.05 -0.60
N TYR A 156 -1.22 -6.00 -0.67
CA TYR A 156 -1.21 -7.18 0.21
C TYR A 156 0.05 -8.03 -0.03
N ALA A 157 0.30 -8.39 -1.29
CA ALA A 157 1.46 -9.21 -1.66
C ALA A 157 2.79 -8.59 -1.19
N THR A 158 2.92 -7.26 -1.30
CA THR A 158 4.11 -6.53 -0.83
C THR A 158 4.28 -6.64 0.68
N ASN A 159 3.23 -6.39 1.45
CA ASN A 159 3.29 -6.40 2.91
C ASN A 159 3.57 -7.80 3.45
N VAL A 160 2.91 -8.84 2.90
CA VAL A 160 3.20 -10.22 3.26
C VAL A 160 4.64 -10.58 2.92
N GLY A 161 5.09 -10.33 1.70
CA GLY A 161 6.45 -10.66 1.26
C GLY A 161 7.55 -9.93 2.06
N GLN A 162 7.30 -8.72 2.55
CA GLN A 162 8.22 -8.02 3.45
C GLN A 162 8.30 -8.69 4.83
N LEU A 163 7.17 -9.15 5.38
CA LEU A 163 7.14 -9.83 6.67
C LEU A 163 7.71 -11.26 6.59
N GLU A 164 7.57 -11.96 5.46
CA GLU A 164 8.14 -13.29 5.24
C GLU A 164 9.68 -13.33 5.34
N ILE A 165 10.34 -12.18 5.32
CA ILE A 165 11.78 -12.07 5.62
C ILE A 165 12.07 -12.44 7.09
N TYR A 166 11.09 -12.24 7.98
CA TYR A 166 11.26 -12.34 9.44
C TYR A 166 10.34 -13.37 10.09
N PHE A 167 9.21 -13.73 9.46
CA PHE A 167 8.16 -14.60 10.01
C PHE A 167 7.72 -15.60 8.94
N ASP A 168 7.05 -16.67 9.35
CA ASP A 168 6.43 -17.61 8.41
C ASP A 168 5.24 -17.00 7.66
N LEU A 169 4.83 -17.62 6.55
CA LEU A 169 3.76 -17.12 5.67
C LEU A 169 2.41 -16.96 6.42
N SER A 170 2.06 -17.90 7.30
CA SER A 170 0.78 -17.87 8.03
C SER A 170 0.73 -16.67 8.98
N THR A 171 1.79 -16.48 9.77
CA THR A 171 1.94 -15.34 10.69
C THR A 171 1.99 -14.01 9.93
N SER A 172 2.76 -13.93 8.85
CA SER A 172 2.87 -12.74 8.01
C SER A 172 1.52 -12.36 7.41
N SER A 173 0.77 -13.32 6.89
CA SER A 173 -0.56 -13.10 6.33
C SER A 173 -1.55 -12.65 7.41
N GLY A 174 -1.50 -13.22 8.61
CA GLY A 174 -2.33 -12.82 9.74
C GLY A 174 -2.14 -11.35 10.11
N TYR A 175 -0.90 -10.93 10.32
CA TYR A 175 -0.58 -9.53 10.66
C TYR A 175 -1.01 -8.54 9.56
N VAL A 176 -0.90 -8.92 8.28
CA VAL A 176 -1.32 -8.06 7.17
C VAL A 176 -2.84 -7.96 7.08
N VAL A 177 -3.58 -9.05 7.31
CA VAL A 177 -5.06 -9.04 7.35
C VAL A 177 -5.57 -8.15 8.47
N ASP A 178 -5.00 -8.28 9.67
CA ASP A 178 -5.36 -7.47 10.82
C ASP A 178 -5.10 -5.98 10.55
N PHE A 179 -3.91 -5.65 10.07
CA PHE A 179 -3.56 -4.28 9.67
C PHE A 179 -4.51 -3.74 8.59
N PHE A 180 -4.82 -4.50 7.55
CA PHE A 180 -5.69 -4.07 6.48
C PHE A 180 -7.15 -3.88 6.93
N THR A 181 -7.60 -4.73 7.84
CA THR A 181 -8.93 -4.59 8.46
C THR A 181 -9.00 -3.29 9.27
N PHE A 182 -8.03 -3.07 10.14
CA PHE A 182 -7.96 -1.83 10.91
C PHE A 182 -7.87 -0.59 10.01
N ARG A 183 -6.99 -0.63 9.01
CA ARG A 183 -6.81 0.44 8.03
C ARG A 183 -8.09 0.74 7.26
N GLY A 184 -8.79 -0.30 6.81
CA GLY A 184 -10.06 -0.18 6.09
C GLY A 184 -11.11 0.53 6.91
N ILE A 185 -11.30 0.11 8.16
CA ILE A 185 -12.25 0.73 9.10
C ILE A 185 -11.85 2.17 9.40
N PHE A 186 -10.58 2.41 9.76
CA PHE A 186 -10.09 3.73 10.14
C PHE A 186 -10.27 4.75 9.00
N TYR A 187 -9.82 4.44 7.78
CA TYR A 187 -9.93 5.38 6.65
C TYR A 187 -11.35 5.55 6.14
N THR A 188 -12.22 4.55 6.30
CA THR A 188 -13.65 4.71 6.01
C THR A 188 -14.29 5.68 7.00
N ILE A 189 -14.03 5.54 8.30
CA ILE A 189 -14.51 6.46 9.33
C ILE A 189 -13.96 7.87 9.10
N LEU A 190 -12.65 7.99 8.81
CA LEU A 190 -12.01 9.26 8.51
C LEU A 190 -12.66 9.95 7.31
N TYR A 191 -12.93 9.20 6.24
CA TYR A 191 -13.61 9.75 5.07
C TYR A 191 -15.03 10.20 5.39
N VAL A 192 -15.83 9.38 6.11
CA VAL A 192 -17.17 9.75 6.51
C VAL A 192 -17.17 11.00 7.39
N ALA A 193 -16.23 11.13 8.32
CA ALA A 193 -16.07 12.33 9.13
C ALA A 193 -15.77 13.57 8.24
N MET A 194 -14.86 13.45 7.28
CA MET A 194 -14.56 14.55 6.34
C MET A 194 -15.74 14.86 5.42
N PHE A 195 -16.49 13.84 4.98
CA PHE A 195 -17.72 14.03 4.20
C PHE A 195 -18.77 14.85 4.98
N VAL A 196 -18.92 14.56 6.28
CA VAL A 196 -19.83 15.32 7.17
C VAL A 196 -19.30 16.74 7.40
N LEU A 197 -18.03 16.90 7.75
CA LEU A 197 -17.40 18.21 8.01
C LEU A 197 -17.47 19.15 6.80
N LEU A 198 -17.20 18.64 5.63
CA LEU A 198 -17.21 19.40 4.37
C LEU A 198 -18.60 19.45 3.72
N ARG A 199 -19.61 18.91 4.40
CA ARG A 199 -21.02 18.88 3.93
C ARG A 199 -21.13 18.30 2.52
N GLY A 200 -20.50 17.17 2.28
CA GLY A 200 -20.39 16.50 0.98
C GLY A 200 -21.71 16.13 0.31
N TRP A 201 -22.84 16.17 1.05
CA TRP A 201 -24.21 15.98 0.52
C TRP A 201 -24.79 17.25 -0.13
N ARG A 202 -24.16 18.43 0.04
CA ARG A 202 -24.64 19.69 -0.53
C ARG A 202 -24.18 19.83 -1.97
N VAL A 203 -24.97 19.31 -2.88
CA VAL A 203 -24.76 19.47 -4.32
C VAL A 203 -25.51 20.71 -4.80
N ARG A 204 -24.81 21.65 -5.44
CA ARG A 204 -25.38 22.92 -5.92
C ARG A 204 -26.07 22.82 -7.27
N SER A 205 -25.72 21.79 -8.06
CA SER A 205 -26.28 21.57 -9.40
C SER A 205 -26.76 20.14 -9.53
N SER A 206 -28.04 19.95 -9.91
CA SER A 206 -28.63 18.66 -10.22
C SER A 206 -28.24 18.15 -11.62
N ALA A 207 -27.62 18.98 -12.46
CA ALA A 207 -27.31 18.68 -13.86
C ALA A 207 -25.81 18.34 -14.05
N VAL A 208 -25.32 17.30 -13.37
CA VAL A 208 -24.00 16.74 -13.70
C VAL A 208 -24.14 15.96 -15.00
N SER A 209 -23.61 16.49 -16.08
CA SER A 209 -23.63 15.83 -17.39
C SER A 209 -22.54 14.76 -17.47
N LEU A 210 -22.90 13.51 -17.16
CA LEU A 210 -22.05 12.36 -17.44
C LEU A 210 -22.36 11.84 -18.86
N THR A 211 -21.40 11.89 -19.76
CA THR A 211 -21.51 11.23 -21.06
C THR A 211 -21.55 9.72 -20.88
N ARG A 212 -22.39 9.06 -21.66
CA ARG A 212 -22.47 7.59 -21.63
C ARG A 212 -21.11 7.01 -22.06
N PRO A 213 -20.43 6.19 -21.22
CA PRO A 213 -19.17 5.60 -21.60
C PRO A 213 -19.35 4.63 -22.77
N ALA A 214 -18.35 4.54 -23.64
CA ALA A 214 -18.34 3.52 -24.69
C ALA A 214 -18.33 2.11 -24.08
N PRO A 215 -18.91 1.10 -24.73
CA PRO A 215 -18.91 -0.28 -24.25
C PRO A 215 -17.48 -0.81 -24.10
N PHE A 216 -17.32 -1.83 -23.27
CA PHE A 216 -16.05 -2.55 -23.16
C PHE A 216 -15.72 -3.23 -24.48
N ASP A 217 -14.50 -3.08 -24.95
CA ASP A 217 -13.99 -3.90 -26.04
C ASP A 217 -13.73 -5.36 -25.58
N THR A 218 -13.43 -6.24 -26.55
CA THR A 218 -13.24 -7.67 -26.26
C THR A 218 -12.09 -7.91 -25.29
N GLY A 219 -10.94 -7.23 -25.46
CA GLY A 219 -9.78 -7.39 -24.60
C GLY A 219 -10.05 -6.89 -23.18
N GLN A 220 -10.70 -5.73 -23.04
CA GLN A 220 -11.10 -5.17 -21.74
C GLN A 220 -12.06 -6.11 -21.01
N ARG A 221 -13.06 -6.67 -21.71
CA ARG A 221 -14.02 -7.60 -21.12
C ARG A 221 -13.34 -8.89 -20.66
N GLN A 222 -12.43 -9.45 -21.47
CA GLN A 222 -11.68 -10.65 -21.13
C GLN A 222 -10.80 -10.41 -19.89
N THR A 223 -10.03 -9.32 -19.87
CA THR A 223 -9.21 -8.96 -18.70
C THR A 223 -10.05 -8.78 -17.44
N LEU A 224 -11.19 -8.11 -17.54
CA LEU A 224 -12.09 -7.93 -16.39
C LEU A 224 -12.63 -9.26 -15.87
N PHE A 225 -13.04 -10.18 -16.77
CA PHE A 225 -13.51 -11.51 -16.38
C PHE A 225 -12.40 -12.35 -15.74
N ILE A 226 -11.16 -12.27 -16.22
CA ILE A 226 -10.01 -12.95 -15.61
C ILE A 226 -9.80 -12.44 -14.19
N ILE A 227 -9.77 -11.12 -13.98
CA ILE A 227 -9.58 -10.51 -12.65
C ILE A 227 -10.72 -10.89 -11.70
N LEU A 228 -11.97 -10.76 -12.14
CA LEU A 228 -13.13 -11.11 -11.32
C LEU A 228 -13.17 -12.63 -11.03
N GLY A 229 -12.76 -13.47 -11.97
CA GLY A 229 -12.62 -14.90 -11.77
C GLY A 229 -11.57 -15.25 -10.70
N ILE A 230 -10.41 -14.59 -10.73
CA ILE A 230 -9.36 -14.75 -9.71
C ILE A 230 -9.89 -14.32 -8.33
N ILE A 231 -10.54 -13.14 -8.25
CA ILE A 231 -11.12 -12.65 -6.99
C ILE A 231 -12.17 -13.65 -6.47
N ALA A 232 -13.04 -14.15 -7.33
CA ALA A 232 -14.05 -15.14 -6.96
C ALA A 232 -13.41 -16.44 -6.45
N MET A 233 -12.36 -16.92 -7.12
CA MET A 233 -11.63 -18.14 -6.72
C MET A 233 -10.88 -17.99 -5.39
N ILE A 234 -10.59 -16.78 -4.95
CA ILE A 234 -10.01 -16.50 -3.62
C ILE A 234 -11.12 -16.35 -2.57
N VAL A 235 -12.11 -15.51 -2.86
CA VAL A 235 -13.13 -15.11 -1.88
C VAL A 235 -14.14 -16.22 -1.61
N VAL A 236 -14.62 -16.91 -2.66
CA VAL A 236 -15.69 -17.91 -2.51
C VAL A 236 -15.24 -19.12 -1.69
N PRO A 237 -14.07 -19.74 -1.92
CA PRO A 237 -13.61 -20.84 -1.10
C PRO A 237 -13.29 -20.41 0.35
N ALA A 238 -12.72 -19.21 0.54
CA ALA A 238 -12.47 -18.68 1.88
C ALA A 238 -13.76 -18.47 2.66
N ALA A 239 -14.78 -17.88 2.05
CA ALA A 239 -16.10 -17.73 2.66
C ALA A 239 -16.79 -19.09 2.90
N ALA A 240 -16.68 -20.02 1.95
CA ALA A 240 -17.22 -21.35 2.10
C ALA A 240 -16.56 -22.12 3.24
N GLN A 241 -15.24 -21.96 3.43
CA GLN A 241 -14.50 -22.57 4.54
C GLN A 241 -14.96 -22.03 5.91
N LEU A 242 -15.33 -20.75 5.99
CA LEU A 242 -15.87 -20.15 7.22
C LEU A 242 -17.28 -20.65 7.54
N LEU A 243 -18.13 -20.86 6.52
CA LEU A 243 -19.53 -21.24 6.68
C LEU A 243 -19.71 -22.77 6.74
N PHE A 244 -18.94 -23.51 5.96
CA PHE A 244 -19.04 -24.97 5.77
C PHE A 244 -17.65 -25.58 5.67
N PRO A 245 -16.90 -25.67 6.79
CA PRO A 245 -15.55 -26.22 6.78
C PRO A 245 -15.56 -27.68 6.32
N ASN A 246 -14.86 -27.96 5.21
CA ASN A 246 -14.70 -29.32 4.71
C ASN A 246 -13.32 -29.47 4.01
N PRO A 247 -12.82 -30.70 3.83
CA PRO A 247 -11.50 -30.96 3.23
C PRO A 247 -11.32 -30.36 1.83
N VAL A 248 -12.39 -30.26 1.03
CA VAL A 248 -12.33 -29.73 -0.35
C VAL A 248 -12.15 -28.23 -0.32
N THR A 249 -12.93 -27.50 0.50
CA THR A 249 -12.79 -26.03 0.62
C THR A 249 -11.45 -25.66 1.24
N GLN A 250 -10.94 -26.46 2.18
CA GLN A 250 -9.60 -26.29 2.75
C GLN A 250 -8.52 -26.50 1.69
N TRP A 251 -8.62 -27.58 0.90
CA TRP A 251 -7.67 -27.85 -0.18
C TRP A 251 -7.65 -26.71 -1.21
N ILE A 252 -8.83 -26.26 -1.67
CA ILE A 252 -8.92 -25.15 -2.63
C ILE A 252 -8.32 -23.87 -2.05
N SER A 253 -8.65 -23.49 -0.82
CA SER A 253 -8.11 -22.29 -0.19
C SER A 253 -6.60 -22.32 0.01
N THR A 254 -6.02 -23.52 0.22
CA THR A 254 -4.58 -23.70 0.40
C THR A 254 -3.82 -23.62 -0.92
N TYR A 255 -4.31 -24.29 -1.96
CA TYR A 255 -3.57 -24.42 -3.23
C TYR A 255 -3.95 -23.37 -4.27
N CYS A 256 -5.19 -22.82 -4.24
CA CYS A 256 -5.59 -21.72 -5.10
C CYS A 256 -5.16 -20.36 -4.48
N SER A 257 -3.88 -20.25 -4.14
CA SER A 257 -3.32 -18.99 -3.65
C SER A 257 -3.37 -17.89 -4.71
N PHE A 258 -3.30 -16.63 -4.28
CA PHE A 258 -3.25 -15.50 -5.21
C PHE A 258 -2.11 -15.64 -6.23
N GLN A 259 -0.93 -16.09 -5.79
CA GLN A 259 0.24 -16.27 -6.66
C GLN A 259 -0.04 -17.24 -7.80
N PHE A 260 -0.61 -18.42 -7.47
CA PHE A 260 -0.96 -19.42 -8.47
C PHE A 260 -1.99 -18.92 -9.47
N LEU A 261 -3.07 -18.32 -8.97
CA LEU A 261 -4.15 -17.79 -9.83
C LEU A 261 -3.67 -16.61 -10.69
N ALA A 262 -2.81 -15.74 -10.15
CA ALA A 262 -2.27 -14.61 -10.88
C ALA A 262 -1.36 -15.04 -12.04
N VAL A 263 -0.53 -16.09 -11.86
CA VAL A 263 0.29 -16.65 -12.95
C VAL A 263 -0.60 -17.21 -14.06
N ILE A 264 -1.68 -17.95 -13.71
CA ILE A 264 -2.66 -18.41 -14.69
C ILE A 264 -3.32 -17.21 -15.39
N GLY A 265 -3.73 -16.19 -14.64
CA GLY A 265 -4.36 -14.98 -15.18
C GLY A 265 -3.45 -14.21 -16.14
N ILE A 266 -2.16 -14.11 -15.84
CA ILE A 266 -1.15 -13.52 -16.74
C ILE A 266 -1.09 -14.34 -18.04
N THR A 267 -0.95 -15.67 -17.93
CA THR A 267 -0.90 -16.57 -19.08
C THR A 267 -2.14 -16.45 -19.96
N LEU A 268 -3.34 -16.42 -19.35
CA LEU A 268 -4.59 -16.20 -20.09
C LEU A 268 -4.63 -14.86 -20.81
N ASN A 269 -4.21 -13.76 -20.16
CA ASN A 269 -4.15 -12.44 -20.80
C ASN A 269 -3.19 -12.42 -22.00
N VAL A 270 -2.03 -13.10 -21.89
CA VAL A 270 -1.06 -13.24 -23.00
C VAL A 270 -1.64 -14.05 -24.15
N LEU A 271 -2.24 -15.22 -23.88
CA LEU A 271 -2.83 -16.10 -24.89
C LEU A 271 -4.02 -15.44 -25.61
N LEU A 272 -4.87 -14.72 -24.88
CA LEU A 272 -6.01 -14.00 -25.42
C LEU A 272 -5.63 -12.65 -26.05
N LYS A 273 -4.35 -12.27 -25.98
CA LYS A 273 -3.82 -11.01 -26.52
C LYS A 273 -4.62 -9.78 -26.07
N THR A 274 -4.99 -9.73 -24.78
CA THR A 274 -5.82 -8.65 -24.23
C THR A 274 -5.08 -7.30 -24.19
N ALA A 275 -3.75 -7.32 -24.15
CA ALA A 275 -2.85 -6.19 -24.34
C ALA A 275 -1.49 -6.70 -24.85
N ASP A 276 -0.63 -5.78 -25.32
CA ASP A 276 0.75 -6.10 -25.66
C ASP A 276 1.56 -6.39 -24.39
N TYR A 277 1.91 -7.67 -24.21
CA TYR A 277 2.61 -8.11 -23.00
C TYR A 277 4.01 -7.49 -22.88
N HIS A 278 4.71 -7.24 -23.99
CA HIS A 278 6.03 -6.57 -23.96
C HIS A 278 5.91 -5.17 -23.36
N ARG A 279 4.88 -4.44 -23.79
CA ARG A 279 4.60 -3.12 -23.26
C ARG A 279 4.18 -3.16 -21.80
N VAL A 280 3.37 -4.15 -21.40
CA VAL A 280 3.02 -4.35 -19.97
C VAL A 280 4.27 -4.59 -19.13
N VAL A 281 5.16 -5.49 -19.55
CA VAL A 281 6.42 -5.78 -18.84
C VAL A 281 7.29 -4.54 -18.71
N GLN A 282 7.42 -3.76 -19.78
CA GLN A 282 8.31 -2.59 -19.79
C GLN A 282 7.75 -1.39 -19.02
N THR A 283 6.42 -1.17 -19.04
CA THR A 283 5.83 0.09 -18.56
C THR A 283 4.91 -0.05 -17.37
N ARG A 284 4.39 -1.25 -17.06
CA ARG A 284 3.41 -1.47 -16.00
C ARG A 284 3.95 -2.21 -14.78
N ILE A 285 5.05 -2.96 -14.95
CA ILE A 285 5.79 -3.47 -13.79
C ILE A 285 6.70 -2.34 -13.31
N PRO A 286 6.54 -1.88 -12.05
CA PRO A 286 7.36 -0.81 -11.50
C PRO A 286 8.73 -1.35 -11.06
N TRP A 287 9.61 -1.63 -12.02
CA TRP A 287 10.92 -2.25 -11.81
C TRP A 287 11.78 -1.52 -10.79
N ASP A 288 11.80 -0.18 -10.82
CA ASP A 288 12.53 0.62 -9.82
C ASP A 288 12.06 0.35 -8.40
N THR A 289 10.73 0.29 -8.19
CA THR A 289 10.17 -0.01 -6.87
C THR A 289 10.46 -1.45 -6.46
N LEU A 290 10.33 -2.41 -7.38
CA LEU A 290 10.60 -3.82 -7.14
C LEU A 290 12.06 -4.06 -6.74
N LEU A 291 13.00 -3.48 -7.48
CA LEU A 291 14.43 -3.55 -7.15
C LEU A 291 14.72 -2.85 -5.81
N MET A 292 14.17 -1.66 -5.59
CA MET A 292 14.36 -0.93 -4.34
C MET A 292 13.91 -1.77 -3.14
N LEU A 293 12.70 -2.33 -3.17
CA LEU A 293 12.15 -3.12 -2.08
C LEU A 293 12.96 -4.39 -1.83
N SER A 294 13.27 -5.13 -2.89
CA SER A 294 13.94 -6.43 -2.76
C SER A 294 15.40 -6.28 -2.31
N LEU A 295 16.14 -5.35 -2.89
CA LEU A 295 17.55 -5.16 -2.56
C LEU A 295 17.75 -4.46 -1.20
N THR A 296 16.87 -3.53 -0.84
CA THR A 296 16.86 -2.97 0.52
C THR A 296 16.41 -4.03 1.53
N GLY A 297 15.42 -4.87 1.20
CA GLY A 297 15.02 -6.00 2.03
C GLY A 297 16.16 -6.99 2.30
N MET A 298 16.96 -7.29 1.27
CA MET A 298 18.17 -8.10 1.40
C MET A 298 19.18 -7.47 2.38
N TYR A 299 19.41 -6.17 2.29
CA TYR A 299 20.25 -5.45 3.26
C TYR A 299 19.67 -5.53 4.68
N MET A 300 18.35 -5.33 4.83
CA MET A 300 17.70 -5.37 6.14
C MET A 300 17.75 -6.76 6.81
N ALA A 301 17.75 -7.83 6.02
CA ALA A 301 17.90 -9.19 6.55
C ALA A 301 19.24 -9.43 7.27
N LEU A 302 20.27 -8.63 6.99
CA LEU A 302 21.54 -8.64 7.73
C LEU A 302 21.39 -8.23 9.21
N ALA A 303 20.33 -7.50 9.58
CA ALA A 303 20.14 -7.03 10.94
C ALA A 303 20.19 -8.18 11.97
N ASN A 304 19.65 -9.35 11.61
CA ASN A 304 19.67 -10.53 12.46
C ASN A 304 21.09 -11.12 12.60
N SER A 305 21.79 -11.31 11.48
CA SER A 305 23.16 -11.89 11.49
C SER A 305 24.18 -10.97 12.15
N MET A 306 23.96 -9.65 12.13
CA MET A 306 24.83 -8.67 12.76
C MET A 306 24.50 -8.40 14.25
N GLY A 307 23.47 -9.05 14.81
CA GLY A 307 23.04 -8.85 16.20
C GLY A 307 22.41 -7.48 16.48
N VAL A 308 21.92 -6.79 15.43
CA VAL A 308 21.31 -5.47 15.55
C VAL A 308 20.02 -5.54 16.34
N VAL A 309 19.20 -6.56 16.07
CA VAL A 309 17.88 -6.72 16.69
C VAL A 309 18.01 -6.94 18.20
N SER A 310 18.92 -7.82 18.65
CA SER A 310 19.14 -8.09 20.07
C SER A 310 19.64 -6.85 20.82
N TYR A 311 20.65 -6.16 20.26
CA TYR A 311 21.18 -4.94 20.86
C TYR A 311 20.11 -3.84 21.02
N LEU A 312 19.25 -3.66 20.02
CA LEU A 312 18.18 -2.67 20.09
C LEU A 312 17.08 -3.07 21.07
N SER A 313 16.79 -4.37 21.18
CA SER A 313 15.85 -4.87 22.18
C SER A 313 16.29 -4.50 23.60
N ASP A 314 17.55 -4.78 23.92
CA ASP A 314 18.13 -4.45 25.23
C ASP A 314 18.13 -2.93 25.51
N LEU A 315 18.50 -2.14 24.49
CA LEU A 315 18.51 -0.68 24.59
C LEU A 315 17.11 -0.11 24.86
N LEU A 316 16.11 -0.55 24.10
CA LEU A 316 14.73 -0.06 24.20
C LEU A 316 14.10 -0.42 25.54
N GLN A 317 14.30 -1.66 26.02
CA GLN A 317 13.78 -2.11 27.32
C GLN A 317 14.31 -1.28 28.49
N ASN A 318 15.56 -0.80 28.40
CA ASN A 318 16.20 -0.05 29.48
C ASN A 318 16.01 1.47 29.37
N THR A 319 15.51 2.00 28.25
CA THR A 319 15.53 3.46 27.99
C THR A 319 14.16 4.08 27.89
N ILE A 320 13.18 3.36 27.32
CA ILE A 320 11.84 3.91 27.00
C ILE A 320 10.76 3.18 27.79
N PRO A 321 9.89 3.90 28.55
CA PRO A 321 8.75 3.27 29.19
C PRO A 321 7.86 2.54 28.16
N ALA A 322 7.48 1.30 28.46
CA ALA A 322 6.77 0.40 27.54
C ALA A 322 5.53 1.02 26.86
N HIS A 323 4.76 1.83 27.60
CA HIS A 323 3.55 2.47 27.08
C HIS A 323 3.79 3.58 26.05
N TRP A 324 5.01 4.14 25.96
CA TRP A 324 5.39 5.15 24.98
C TRP A 324 5.99 4.57 23.70
N ILE A 325 6.32 3.28 23.66
CA ILE A 325 6.98 2.66 22.50
C ILE A 325 6.07 2.73 21.28
N LEU A 326 4.82 2.26 21.38
CA LEU A 326 3.89 2.28 20.25
C LEU A 326 3.54 3.70 19.76
N PRO A 327 3.15 4.65 20.63
CA PRO A 327 2.94 6.04 20.20
C PRO A 327 4.19 6.67 19.56
N GLY A 328 5.37 6.37 20.09
CA GLY A 328 6.65 6.83 19.54
C GLY A 328 6.92 6.27 18.14
N VAL A 329 6.70 4.97 17.93
CA VAL A 329 6.82 4.33 16.61
C VAL A 329 5.87 4.97 15.62
N VAL A 330 4.59 5.12 15.98
CA VAL A 330 3.59 5.77 15.12
C VAL A 330 4.01 7.18 14.75
N LEU A 331 4.48 7.98 15.72
CA LEU A 331 4.95 9.34 15.48
C LEU A 331 6.14 9.38 14.51
N VAL A 332 7.15 8.55 14.74
CA VAL A 332 8.33 8.45 13.88
C VAL A 332 7.93 8.08 12.45
N MET A 333 7.05 7.11 12.29
CA MET A 333 6.56 6.70 10.97
C MET A 333 5.78 7.82 10.28
N CYS A 334 4.95 8.57 11.00
CA CYS A 334 4.25 9.74 10.45
C CYS A 334 5.23 10.81 9.95
N VAL A 335 6.26 11.13 10.74
CA VAL A 335 7.26 12.15 10.37
C VAL A 335 8.08 11.70 9.16
N LEU A 336 8.56 10.45 9.15
CA LEU A 336 9.34 9.93 8.03
C LEU A 336 8.52 9.88 6.74
N SER A 337 7.29 9.39 6.81
CA SER A 337 6.42 9.23 5.64
C SER A 337 5.96 10.57 5.04
N PHE A 338 6.05 11.67 5.78
CA PHE A 338 5.74 12.99 5.24
C PHE A 338 6.70 13.39 4.10
N PHE A 339 7.96 12.95 4.17
CA PHE A 339 9.03 13.31 3.24
C PHE A 339 9.54 12.14 2.39
N VAL A 340 9.44 10.92 2.91
CA VAL A 340 10.05 9.71 2.33
C VAL A 340 8.96 8.70 1.96
N SER A 341 9.12 8.03 0.82
CA SER A 341 8.16 7.00 0.42
C SER A 341 8.18 5.79 1.35
N GLY A 342 7.01 5.18 1.55
CA GLY A 342 6.87 3.99 2.39
C GLY A 342 7.72 2.80 1.96
N GLY A 343 8.01 2.70 0.67
CA GLY A 343 8.89 1.65 0.14
C GLY A 343 10.31 1.68 0.71
N VAL A 344 10.75 2.83 1.21
CA VAL A 344 12.06 2.98 1.88
C VAL A 344 11.93 2.82 3.39
N VAL A 345 10.94 3.45 3.98
CA VAL A 345 10.80 3.52 5.45
C VAL A 345 10.44 2.16 6.06
N VAL A 346 9.53 1.41 5.42
CA VAL A 346 9.05 0.12 5.95
C VAL A 346 10.18 -0.90 6.09
N PRO A 347 10.98 -1.20 5.06
CA PRO A 347 12.09 -2.14 5.20
C PRO A 347 13.08 -1.79 6.31
N MET A 348 13.29 -0.49 6.57
CA MET A 348 14.19 -0.03 7.65
C MET A 348 13.65 -0.33 9.04
N MET A 349 12.33 -0.34 9.22
CA MET A 349 11.70 -0.51 10.54
C MET A 349 11.32 -1.97 10.84
N LEU A 350 11.13 -2.81 9.83
CA LEU A 350 10.72 -4.20 10.00
C LEU A 350 11.67 -5.03 10.90
N PRO A 351 13.01 -4.92 10.80
CA PRO A 351 13.90 -5.65 11.69
C PRO A 351 13.70 -5.34 13.18
N LEU A 352 13.12 -4.17 13.49
CA LEU A 352 12.90 -3.71 14.87
C LEU A 352 11.62 -4.26 15.48
N LEU A 353 10.73 -4.89 14.71
CA LEU A 353 9.42 -5.33 15.19
C LEU A 353 9.50 -6.22 16.41
N SER A 354 10.36 -7.25 16.39
CA SER A 354 10.53 -8.17 17.52
C SER A 354 11.10 -7.46 18.75
N ALA A 355 12.06 -6.54 18.55
CA ALA A 355 12.65 -5.74 19.63
C ALA A 355 11.61 -4.80 20.27
N LEU A 356 10.83 -4.10 19.44
CA LEU A 356 9.75 -3.20 19.88
C LEU A 356 8.62 -3.95 20.60
N SER A 357 8.26 -5.14 20.11
CA SER A 357 7.28 -6.01 20.74
C SER A 357 7.75 -6.46 22.13
N SER A 358 8.98 -6.97 22.23
CA SER A 358 9.56 -7.41 23.51
C SER A 358 9.68 -6.26 24.52
N ALA A 359 10.09 -5.06 24.07
CA ALA A 359 10.26 -3.90 24.93
C ALA A 359 8.91 -3.30 25.38
N SER A 360 7.87 -3.36 24.55
CA SER A 360 6.55 -2.83 24.88
C SER A 360 5.64 -3.81 25.60
N GLY A 361 5.93 -5.12 25.54
CA GLY A 361 5.04 -6.20 25.96
C GLY A 361 3.78 -6.36 25.10
N MET A 362 3.76 -5.74 23.90
CA MET A 362 2.62 -5.81 22.96
C MET A 362 2.88 -6.88 21.89
N PRO A 363 1.83 -7.50 21.32
CA PRO A 363 1.97 -8.41 20.19
C PRO A 363 2.66 -7.74 18.99
N VAL A 364 3.44 -8.53 18.23
CA VAL A 364 4.12 -8.05 17.01
C VAL A 364 3.15 -7.45 16.03
N GLY A 365 1.98 -8.08 15.83
CA GLY A 365 0.92 -7.57 14.94
C GLY A 365 0.43 -6.19 15.31
N THR A 366 0.29 -5.89 16.61
CA THR A 366 -0.08 -4.56 17.12
C THR A 366 0.97 -3.50 16.77
N ILE A 367 2.26 -3.81 16.98
CA ILE A 367 3.36 -2.90 16.64
C ILE A 367 3.44 -2.70 15.12
N TYR A 368 3.31 -3.77 14.36
CA TYR A 368 3.27 -3.71 12.89
C TYR A 368 2.12 -2.84 12.38
N CYS A 369 0.91 -3.03 12.91
CA CYS A 369 -0.25 -2.22 12.56
C CYS A 369 0.00 -0.73 12.86
N GLY A 370 0.49 -0.39 14.05
CA GLY A 370 0.83 0.99 14.41
C GLY A 370 1.88 1.60 13.49
N MET A 371 2.93 0.85 13.18
CA MET A 371 3.99 1.25 12.26
C MET A 371 3.44 1.56 10.87
N GLN A 372 2.66 0.66 10.29
CA GLN A 372 2.08 0.81 8.96
C GLN A 372 1.01 1.91 8.91
N MET A 373 0.21 2.06 9.96
CA MET A 373 -0.76 3.14 10.05
C MET A 373 -0.08 4.51 10.14
N GLY A 374 0.99 4.64 10.94
CA GLY A 374 1.81 5.85 10.99
C GLY A 374 2.34 6.25 9.62
N LEU A 375 2.85 5.27 8.85
CA LEU A 375 3.31 5.48 7.48
C LEU A 375 2.20 6.02 6.57
N THR A 376 0.99 5.50 6.69
CA THR A 376 -0.11 5.86 5.78
C THR A 376 -0.79 7.16 6.17
N ALA A 377 -0.80 7.57 7.44
CA ALA A 377 -1.51 8.75 7.92
C ALA A 377 -1.03 10.08 7.30
N SER A 378 0.27 10.23 7.10
CA SER A 378 0.85 11.42 6.47
C SER A 378 0.95 11.34 4.94
N SER A 379 0.59 10.20 4.33
CA SER A 379 0.75 9.98 2.89
C SER A 379 -0.22 10.77 1.99
N ILE A 380 -1.17 11.51 2.58
CA ILE A 380 -1.94 12.55 1.87
C ILE A 380 -1.07 13.78 1.55
N SER A 381 0.08 13.95 2.19
CA SER A 381 1.02 15.04 1.92
C SER A 381 1.29 15.17 0.42
N PRO A 382 1.31 16.38 -0.15
CA PRO A 382 1.62 16.60 -1.56
C PRO A 382 3.07 16.22 -1.92
N PHE A 383 3.94 16.05 -0.91
CA PHE A 383 5.33 15.60 -1.04
C PHE A 383 5.47 14.08 -1.03
N SER A 384 4.40 13.35 -0.67
CA SER A 384 4.34 11.90 -0.73
C SER A 384 3.67 11.41 -2.02
N GLN A 385 3.89 10.14 -2.36
CA GLN A 385 3.32 9.53 -3.56
C GLN A 385 1.78 9.59 -3.56
N GLY A 386 1.12 9.38 -2.41
CA GLY A 386 -0.34 9.36 -2.31
C GLY A 386 -0.97 10.71 -2.62
N GLY A 387 -0.51 11.77 -1.96
CA GLY A 387 -1.02 13.12 -2.20
C GLY A 387 -0.67 13.66 -3.59
N ALA A 388 0.55 13.40 -4.06
CA ALA A 388 0.96 13.77 -5.42
C ALA A 388 0.07 13.11 -6.48
N ALA A 389 -0.23 11.80 -6.35
CA ALA A 389 -1.10 11.07 -7.28
C ALA A 389 -2.50 11.69 -7.40
N VAL A 390 -3.08 12.14 -6.28
CA VAL A 390 -4.38 12.81 -6.27
C VAL A 390 -4.34 14.13 -7.06
N LEU A 391 -3.25 14.88 -6.96
CA LEU A 391 -3.13 16.21 -7.60
C LEU A 391 -2.92 16.14 -9.12
N THR A 392 -2.57 14.98 -9.68
CA THR A 392 -2.29 14.83 -11.12
C THR A 392 -3.47 15.18 -12.03
N GLY A 393 -4.71 14.91 -11.58
CA GLY A 393 -5.92 15.21 -12.35
C GLY A 393 -6.46 16.62 -12.16
N CYS A 394 -5.83 17.43 -11.32
CA CYS A 394 -6.23 18.83 -11.13
C CYS A 394 -5.58 19.72 -12.20
N SER A 395 -6.35 20.07 -13.25
CA SER A 395 -5.88 20.89 -14.37
C SER A 395 -5.82 22.39 -14.05
N ASP A 396 -6.62 22.86 -13.09
CA ASP A 396 -6.61 24.26 -12.65
C ASP A 396 -5.45 24.52 -11.68
N GLU A 397 -4.53 25.37 -12.09
CA GLU A 397 -3.31 25.70 -11.34
C GLU A 397 -3.63 26.38 -9.99
N SER A 398 -4.65 27.27 -9.96
CA SER A 398 -5.06 27.98 -8.74
C SER A 398 -5.66 27.01 -7.71
N LEU A 399 -6.49 26.11 -8.18
CA LEU A 399 -7.08 25.03 -7.38
C LEU A 399 -6.00 24.07 -6.88
N ARG A 400 -5.05 23.68 -7.74
CA ARG A 400 -3.95 22.80 -7.38
C ARG A 400 -3.09 23.38 -6.26
N ARG A 401 -2.73 24.65 -6.33
CA ARG A 401 -1.98 25.36 -5.26
C ARG A 401 -2.77 25.39 -3.94
N ARG A 402 -4.08 25.63 -4.01
CA ARG A 402 -4.95 25.58 -2.83
C ARG A 402 -4.97 24.17 -2.21
N LEU A 403 -5.11 23.13 -3.02
CA LEU A 403 -5.12 21.74 -2.56
C LEU A 403 -3.77 21.32 -1.96
N ILE A 404 -2.65 21.72 -2.57
CA ILE A 404 -1.31 21.50 -2.01
C ILE A 404 -1.22 22.05 -0.58
N ARG A 405 -1.63 23.31 -0.37
CA ARG A 405 -1.65 23.92 0.96
C ARG A 405 -2.57 23.17 1.93
N GLN A 406 -3.76 22.77 1.50
CA GLN A 406 -4.72 22.05 2.32
C GLN A 406 -4.21 20.64 2.70
N GLN A 407 -3.65 19.88 1.77
CA GLN A 407 -3.04 18.58 2.02
C GLN A 407 -1.85 18.68 2.98
N THR A 408 -1.01 19.71 2.83
CA THR A 408 0.12 19.98 3.74
C THR A 408 -0.33 20.20 5.18
N ILE A 409 -1.50 20.83 5.38
CA ILE A 409 -2.08 21.04 6.72
C ILE A 409 -2.78 19.78 7.22
N LEU A 410 -3.48 19.04 6.36
CA LEU A 410 -4.21 17.83 6.77
C LEU A 410 -3.30 16.68 7.17
N ALA A 411 -2.14 16.53 6.54
CA ALA A 411 -1.23 15.42 6.84
C ALA A 411 -0.77 15.41 8.31
N PRO A 412 -0.29 16.51 8.91
CA PRO A 412 -0.01 16.58 10.35
C PRO A 412 -1.25 16.36 11.23
N ILE A 413 -2.43 16.86 10.82
CA ILE A 413 -3.67 16.67 11.59
C ILE A 413 -4.03 15.19 11.66
N PHE A 414 -4.02 14.47 10.51
CA PHE A 414 -4.31 13.05 10.50
C PHE A 414 -3.25 12.23 11.26
N SER A 415 -1.99 12.65 11.19
CA SER A 415 -0.91 12.07 11.98
C SER A 415 -1.15 12.26 13.48
N ALA A 416 -1.56 13.46 13.92
CA ALA A 416 -1.88 13.73 15.32
C ALA A 416 -3.07 12.90 15.81
N VAL A 417 -4.13 12.76 15.00
CA VAL A 417 -5.27 11.88 15.30
C VAL A 417 -4.80 10.44 15.50
N LEU A 418 -3.92 9.94 14.64
CA LEU A 418 -3.45 8.58 14.73
C LEU A 418 -2.54 8.34 15.94
N VAL A 419 -1.65 9.28 16.26
CA VAL A 419 -0.83 9.24 17.48
C VAL A 419 -1.72 9.25 18.72
N PHE A 420 -2.79 10.05 18.71
CA PHE A 420 -3.77 10.06 19.81
C PHE A 420 -4.49 8.71 19.95
N VAL A 421 -4.88 8.07 18.84
CA VAL A 421 -5.42 6.70 18.84
C VAL A 421 -4.42 5.70 19.43
N ALA A 422 -3.13 5.85 19.13
CA ALA A 422 -2.07 5.00 19.70
C ALA A 422 -1.95 5.20 21.22
N ILE A 423 -1.99 6.44 21.70
CA ILE A 423 -1.94 6.76 23.14
C ILE A 423 -3.14 6.16 23.88
N LEU A 424 -4.34 6.23 23.28
CA LEU A 424 -5.56 5.63 23.85
C LEU A 424 -5.60 4.10 23.79
N GLY A 425 -4.60 3.47 23.16
CA GLY A 425 -4.53 2.01 23.02
C GLY A 425 -5.43 1.45 21.92
N GLY A 426 -5.87 2.27 20.95
CA GLY A 426 -6.76 1.83 19.87
C GLY A 426 -6.19 0.68 19.02
N PHE A 427 -4.87 0.54 18.94
CA PHE A 427 -4.22 -0.57 18.24
C PHE A 427 -4.24 -1.90 19.01
N ARG A 428 -4.62 -1.92 20.28
CA ARG A 428 -4.80 -3.17 21.06
C ARG A 428 -6.00 -4.00 20.60
N LEU A 429 -6.82 -3.44 19.72
CA LEU A 429 -7.90 -4.16 19.03
C LEU A 429 -7.36 -5.08 17.91
N VAL A 430 -6.06 -4.99 17.61
CA VAL A 430 -5.35 -5.72 16.57
C VAL A 430 -4.26 -6.57 17.22
N GLY A 431 -4.32 -7.89 17.10
CA GLY A 431 -3.33 -8.83 17.64
C GLY A 431 -3.90 -9.78 18.64
#